data_67c810beb06c9dd117328bb8666db222
#
_entry.id   67c810beb06c9dd117328bb8666db222
#
_cell.length_a   1.000
_cell.length_b   1.000
_cell.length_c   1.000
_cell.angle_alpha   90.00
_cell.angle_beta   90.00
_cell.angle_gamma   90.00
#
_symmetry.space_group_name_H-M   'P 1'
#
loop_
_entity.id
_entity.type
_entity.pdbx_description
1 polymer ?
#
loop_
_entity_poly.entity_id
_entity_poly.type
_entity_poly.pdbx_seq_one_letter_code
_entity_poly.pdbx_strand_id
1 'polypeptide(L)'
;GFNYLCNPMLIFAREMIASGELGEIRGYRGIHCEDYMADANGGYTFRHDVAGGGALADIGSHALATAEFLCGPITKVMGDCVTMIHERKDNKGNVRKIEVDDVGRAFIRFGNGATGSIEGNWIATGRKMQHDFEVYGTKGALAFSQEHFNVLHYFSTADAKGRQGFRRIEAGPDHAPYGQFCVAAGHQIGFNDLKAIEVAGFVNAIAGNAPEPFNFRKGYCIQKLVETIQTSSREQKWLDV
;
A
#
# COMPACT_ATOMS: atom_id res chain seq x y z
N GLY A 1 10.46 7.50 0.94
CA GLY A 1 9.76 7.33 -0.31
C GLY A 1 8.74 6.22 -0.26
N PHE A 2 7.78 6.29 -1.14
CA PHE A 2 6.75 5.26 -1.31
C PHE A 2 6.90 4.64 -2.70
N ASN A 3 8.04 3.97 -2.93
CA ASN A 3 8.45 3.44 -4.23
C ASN A 3 7.43 2.49 -4.87
N TYR A 4 6.57 1.82 -4.09
CA TYR A 4 5.50 0.98 -4.65
C TYR A 4 4.53 1.77 -5.53
N LEU A 5 4.30 3.06 -5.23
CA LEU A 5 3.46 3.94 -6.05
C LEU A 5 4.07 4.26 -7.42
N CYS A 6 5.35 3.96 -7.61
CA CYS A 6 6.04 4.10 -8.89
C CYS A 6 5.86 2.88 -9.81
N ASN A 7 5.15 1.83 -9.35
CA ASN A 7 4.85 0.67 -10.18
C ASN A 7 3.94 1.09 -11.36
N PRO A 8 4.32 0.79 -12.61
CA PRO A 8 3.51 1.11 -13.79
C PRO A 8 2.07 0.61 -13.71
N MET A 9 1.83 -0.55 -13.08
CA MET A 9 0.48 -1.10 -12.93
C MET A 9 -0.36 -0.33 -11.89
N LEU A 10 0.26 0.27 -10.86
CA LEU A 10 -0.42 1.16 -9.93
C LEU A 10 -0.74 2.51 -10.58
N ILE A 11 0.20 3.04 -11.36
CA ILE A 11 -0.01 4.28 -12.13
C ILE A 11 -1.16 4.06 -13.13
N PHE A 12 -1.13 2.97 -13.88
CA PHE A 12 -2.19 2.61 -14.81
C PHE A 12 -3.53 2.38 -14.12
N ALA A 13 -3.56 1.70 -12.97
CA ALA A 13 -4.78 1.54 -12.16
C ALA A 13 -5.38 2.90 -11.77
N ARG A 14 -4.55 3.87 -11.37
CA ARG A 14 -4.99 5.24 -11.08
C ARG A 14 -5.55 5.95 -12.31
N GLU A 15 -4.93 5.78 -13.47
CA GLU A 15 -5.41 6.34 -14.73
C GLU A 15 -6.79 5.76 -15.11
N MET A 16 -6.99 4.45 -14.98
CA MET A 16 -8.29 3.79 -15.20
C MET A 16 -9.38 4.31 -14.24
N ILE A 17 -9.03 4.56 -12.98
CA ILE A 17 -9.97 5.15 -12.02
C ILE A 17 -10.29 6.60 -12.41
N ALA A 18 -9.28 7.38 -12.74
CA ALA A 18 -9.43 8.80 -13.12
C ALA A 18 -10.21 8.99 -14.44
N SER A 19 -10.05 8.08 -15.39
CA SER A 19 -10.83 8.08 -16.67
C SER A 19 -12.31 7.69 -16.48
N GLY A 20 -12.67 7.17 -15.29
CA GLY A 20 -14.04 6.73 -14.99
C GLY A 20 -14.39 5.33 -15.50
N GLU A 21 -13.41 4.52 -15.91
CA GLU A 21 -13.63 3.15 -16.36
C GLU A 21 -14.27 2.27 -15.28
N LEU A 22 -13.94 2.52 -14.00
CA LEU A 22 -14.57 1.83 -12.88
C LEU A 22 -15.91 2.43 -12.47
N GLY A 23 -16.27 3.60 -12.99
CA GLY A 23 -17.42 4.37 -12.53
C GLY A 23 -17.18 4.97 -11.15
N GLU A 24 -18.23 5.11 -10.34
CA GLU A 24 -18.15 5.57 -8.95
C GLU A 24 -17.49 4.51 -8.06
N ILE A 25 -16.45 4.89 -7.34
CA ILE A 25 -15.76 3.97 -6.42
C ILE A 25 -16.62 3.77 -5.17
N ARG A 26 -16.84 2.51 -4.80
CA ARG A 26 -17.65 2.10 -3.65
C ARG A 26 -16.85 1.44 -2.54
N GLY A 27 -15.79 0.72 -2.90
CA GLY A 27 -15.02 -0.04 -1.94
C GLY A 27 -13.54 -0.15 -2.28
N TYR A 28 -12.74 -0.30 -1.22
CA TYR A 28 -11.30 -0.55 -1.27
C TYR A 28 -10.90 -1.60 -0.25
N ARG A 29 -9.99 -2.46 -0.60
CA ARG A 29 -9.31 -3.38 0.31
C ARG A 29 -7.82 -3.32 0.03
N GLY A 30 -7.00 -3.06 1.04
CA GLY A 30 -5.54 -3.02 0.91
C GLY A 30 -4.87 -3.73 2.07
N ILE A 31 -3.82 -4.48 1.75
CA ILE A 31 -3.01 -5.17 2.76
C ILE A 31 -1.53 -5.01 2.43
N HIS A 32 -0.69 -5.00 3.47
CA HIS A 32 0.74 -5.21 3.35
C HIS A 32 1.17 -6.21 4.42
N CYS A 33 1.40 -7.45 4.01
CA CYS A 33 1.69 -8.57 4.88
C CYS A 33 3.02 -9.22 4.49
N GLU A 34 3.90 -9.37 5.48
CA GLU A 34 5.20 -10.02 5.38
C GLU A 34 5.49 -10.86 6.63
N ASP A 35 6.53 -11.70 6.63
CA ASP A 35 6.87 -12.54 7.77
C ASP A 35 8.27 -12.29 8.37
N TYR A 36 8.92 -11.20 7.98
CA TYR A 36 10.30 -10.93 8.43
C TYR A 36 10.45 -10.65 9.94
N MET A 37 9.35 -10.41 10.64
CA MET A 37 9.30 -10.27 12.10
C MET A 37 8.60 -11.45 12.80
N ALA A 38 8.23 -12.51 12.08
CA ALA A 38 7.45 -13.63 12.63
C ALA A 38 8.25 -14.50 13.62
N ASP A 39 9.59 -14.55 13.49
CA ASP A 39 10.41 -15.27 14.47
C ASP A 39 10.46 -14.50 15.81
N ALA A 40 9.83 -15.06 16.84
CA ALA A 40 9.83 -14.49 18.19
C ALA A 40 11.24 -14.39 18.82
N ASN A 41 12.19 -15.23 18.36
CA ASN A 41 13.60 -15.16 18.79
C ASN A 41 14.43 -14.15 18.00
N GLY A 42 13.86 -13.52 16.99
CA GLY A 42 14.49 -12.46 16.21
C GLY A 42 14.90 -11.28 17.09
N GLY A 43 15.99 -10.61 16.72
CA GLY A 43 16.56 -9.51 17.51
C GLY A 43 15.68 -8.25 17.53
N TYR A 44 15.84 -7.45 18.60
CA TYR A 44 15.29 -6.09 18.67
C TYR A 44 15.97 -5.20 17.63
N THR A 45 15.17 -4.43 16.90
CA THR A 45 15.63 -3.46 15.89
C THR A 45 14.98 -2.10 16.12
N PHE A 46 15.41 -1.07 15.40
CA PHE A 46 14.82 0.27 15.45
C PHE A 46 13.30 0.27 15.09
N ARG A 47 12.82 -0.74 14.37
CA ARG A 47 11.39 -0.90 14.03
C ARG A 47 10.51 -1.19 15.24
N HIS A 48 11.12 -1.63 16.34
CA HIS A 48 10.43 -1.86 17.61
C HIS A 48 10.44 -0.63 18.54
N ASP A 49 11.09 0.47 18.12
CA ASP A 49 11.05 1.71 18.89
C ASP A 49 9.66 2.35 18.81
N VAL A 50 9.15 2.82 19.96
CA VAL A 50 7.81 3.42 20.06
C VAL A 50 7.65 4.66 19.16
N ALA A 51 8.73 5.41 18.96
CA ALA A 51 8.76 6.59 18.12
C ALA A 51 8.81 6.24 16.62
N GLY A 52 7.71 5.78 16.07
CA GLY A 52 7.55 5.53 14.63
C GLY A 52 7.78 4.09 14.19
N GLY A 53 7.86 3.16 15.15
CA GLY A 53 7.90 1.73 14.87
C GLY A 53 6.51 1.09 14.79
N GLY A 54 6.50 -0.25 14.61
CA GLY A 54 5.29 -1.04 14.47
C GLY A 54 4.94 -1.39 13.02
N ALA A 55 4.19 -2.46 12.85
CA ALA A 55 3.80 -2.96 11.53
C ALA A 55 2.97 -1.96 10.75
N LEU A 56 2.06 -1.24 11.44
CA LEU A 56 1.24 -0.22 10.79
C LEU A 56 2.09 0.94 10.26
N ALA A 57 3.10 1.40 11.02
CA ALA A 57 3.97 2.49 10.60
C ALA A 57 4.97 2.05 9.52
N ASP A 58 5.59 0.86 9.67
CA ASP A 58 6.62 0.38 8.75
C ASP A 58 6.02 -0.04 7.40
N ILE A 59 5.06 -0.97 7.39
CA ILE A 59 4.50 -1.52 6.15
C ILE A 59 3.05 -1.11 5.88
N GLY A 60 2.21 -0.94 6.92
CA GLY A 60 0.83 -0.48 6.76
C GLY A 60 0.73 0.93 6.14
N SER A 61 1.74 1.79 6.36
CA SER A 61 1.86 3.11 5.73
C SER A 61 1.87 3.04 4.21
N HIS A 62 2.45 1.99 3.61
CA HIS A 62 2.42 1.78 2.17
C HIS A 62 1.02 1.42 1.67
N ALA A 63 0.28 0.59 2.41
CA ALA A 63 -1.12 0.26 2.07
C ALA A 63 -2.02 1.51 2.18
N LEU A 64 -1.80 2.36 3.18
CA LEU A 64 -2.48 3.66 3.32
C LEU A 64 -2.14 4.61 2.16
N ALA A 65 -0.86 4.71 1.80
CA ALA A 65 -0.42 5.53 0.67
C ALA A 65 -1.06 5.06 -0.65
N THR A 66 -1.13 3.74 -0.88
CA THR A 66 -1.80 3.16 -2.05
C THR A 66 -3.29 3.46 -2.05
N ALA A 67 -3.96 3.36 -0.90
CA ALA A 67 -5.39 3.69 -0.76
C ALA A 67 -5.67 5.15 -1.16
N GLU A 68 -4.91 6.12 -0.61
CA GLU A 68 -5.07 7.53 -0.97
C GLU A 68 -4.67 7.84 -2.41
N PHE A 69 -3.65 7.15 -2.92
CA PHE A 69 -3.20 7.31 -4.31
C PHE A 69 -4.28 6.92 -5.32
N LEU A 70 -5.04 5.85 -5.02
CA LEU A 70 -6.06 5.31 -5.91
C LEU A 70 -7.45 5.92 -5.68
N CYS A 71 -7.87 6.08 -4.43
CA CYS A 71 -9.26 6.41 -4.09
C CYS A 71 -9.45 7.82 -3.51
N GLY A 72 -8.37 8.57 -3.31
CA GLY A 72 -8.41 9.92 -2.72
C GLY A 72 -8.30 9.91 -1.19
N PRO A 73 -8.49 11.06 -0.52
CA PRO A 73 -8.18 11.21 0.88
C PRO A 73 -9.07 10.35 1.79
N ILE A 74 -8.44 9.73 2.78
CA ILE A 74 -9.11 9.04 3.89
C ILE A 74 -9.53 10.09 4.92
N THR A 75 -10.80 10.07 5.32
CA THR A 75 -11.40 11.09 6.22
C THR A 75 -11.78 10.55 7.59
N LYS A 76 -12.01 9.23 7.71
CA LYS A 76 -12.34 8.56 8.98
C LYS A 76 -11.69 7.19 9.07
N VAL A 77 -11.32 6.82 10.27
CA VAL A 77 -10.69 5.51 10.56
C VAL A 77 -11.26 4.88 11.84
N MET A 78 -11.30 3.54 11.85
CA MET A 78 -11.51 2.72 13.05
C MET A 78 -10.40 1.69 13.08
N GLY A 79 -9.49 1.81 14.06
CA GLY A 79 -8.25 1.03 14.16
C GLY A 79 -8.34 -0.15 15.11
N ASP A 80 -7.51 -1.16 14.84
CA ASP A 80 -7.18 -2.29 15.73
C ASP A 80 -5.69 -2.61 15.56
N CYS A 81 -4.87 -2.26 16.57
CA CYS A 81 -3.43 -2.45 16.59
C CYS A 81 -3.06 -3.40 17.73
N VAL A 82 -2.38 -4.49 17.41
CA VAL A 82 -2.12 -5.58 18.36
C VAL A 82 -0.63 -5.92 18.39
N THR A 83 -0.05 -5.97 19.59
CA THR A 83 1.28 -6.53 19.84
C THR A 83 1.11 -8.02 20.16
N MET A 84 1.75 -8.90 19.40
CA MET A 84 1.70 -10.35 19.58
C MET A 84 2.99 -10.90 20.18
N ILE A 85 4.13 -10.28 19.86
CA ILE A 85 5.46 -10.66 20.38
C ILE A 85 5.90 -9.57 21.36
N HIS A 86 5.76 -9.86 22.65
CA HIS A 86 5.90 -8.85 23.72
C HIS A 86 7.33 -8.56 24.14
N GLU A 87 8.30 -9.41 23.79
CA GLU A 87 9.69 -9.28 24.19
C GLU A 87 10.64 -9.72 23.08
N ARG A 88 11.78 -9.03 22.96
CA ARG A 88 12.88 -9.42 22.08
C ARG A 88 14.23 -9.11 22.76
N LYS A 89 15.28 -9.82 22.37
CA LYS A 89 16.63 -9.53 22.85
C LYS A 89 17.31 -8.48 21.97
N ASP A 90 17.95 -7.50 22.59
CA ASP A 90 18.83 -6.58 21.88
C ASP A 90 20.18 -7.24 21.49
N ASN A 91 21.02 -6.51 20.76
CA ASN A 91 22.34 -6.98 20.33
C ASN A 91 23.34 -7.27 21.47
N LYS A 92 22.99 -6.90 22.72
CA LYS A 92 23.76 -7.19 23.95
C LYS A 92 23.16 -8.35 24.73
N GLY A 93 22.07 -8.94 24.28
CA GLY A 93 21.36 -10.04 24.92
C GLY A 93 20.35 -9.60 26.00
N ASN A 94 20.12 -8.30 26.21
CA ASN A 94 19.16 -7.81 27.18
C ASN A 94 17.73 -7.97 26.61
N VAL A 95 16.81 -8.42 27.43
CA VAL A 95 15.38 -8.49 27.09
C VAL A 95 14.80 -7.06 27.01
N ARG A 96 14.18 -6.74 25.90
CA ARG A 96 13.48 -5.47 25.65
C ARG A 96 12.01 -5.76 25.47
N LYS A 97 11.17 -5.02 26.18
CA LYS A 97 9.71 -5.04 25.98
C LYS A 97 9.35 -4.43 24.63
N ILE A 98 8.40 -5.04 23.93
CA ILE A 98 7.81 -4.53 22.68
C ILE A 98 6.45 -3.90 23.01
N GLU A 99 6.27 -2.65 22.59
CA GLU A 99 5.05 -1.85 22.83
C GLU A 99 4.40 -1.38 21.52
N VAL A 100 5.01 -1.70 20.38
CA VAL A 100 4.47 -1.40 19.05
C VAL A 100 3.65 -2.58 18.52
N ASP A 101 2.80 -2.31 17.57
CA ASP A 101 1.96 -3.32 16.93
C ASP A 101 2.77 -4.26 16.02
N ASP A 102 2.47 -5.55 16.07
CA ASP A 102 2.87 -6.54 15.07
C ASP A 102 1.83 -6.64 13.95
N VAL A 103 0.59 -6.29 14.25
CA VAL A 103 -0.54 -6.28 13.33
C VAL A 103 -1.35 -5.00 13.55
N GLY A 104 -1.44 -4.17 12.53
CA GLY A 104 -2.30 -2.98 12.52
C GLY A 104 -3.37 -3.10 11.46
N ARG A 105 -4.65 -2.95 11.83
CA ARG A 105 -5.80 -2.97 10.94
C ARG A 105 -6.62 -1.72 11.08
N ALA A 106 -7.32 -1.33 10.00
CA ALA A 106 -8.30 -0.27 10.08
C ALA A 106 -9.45 -0.47 9.08
N PHE A 107 -10.66 -0.14 9.51
CA PHE A 107 -11.74 0.26 8.60
C PHE A 107 -11.57 1.75 8.28
N ILE A 108 -11.80 2.12 7.04
CA ILE A 108 -11.56 3.48 6.54
C ILE A 108 -12.76 4.01 5.75
N ARG A 109 -12.90 5.34 5.73
CA ARG A 109 -13.84 6.05 4.87
C ARG A 109 -13.09 7.09 4.06
N PHE A 110 -13.40 7.15 2.77
CA PHE A 110 -12.84 8.15 1.86
C PHE A 110 -13.73 9.38 1.75
N GLY A 111 -13.15 10.51 1.35
CA GLY A 111 -13.88 11.76 1.15
C GLY A 111 -14.94 11.71 0.05
N ASN A 112 -14.83 10.78 -0.88
CA ASN A 112 -15.82 10.52 -1.94
C ASN A 112 -16.98 9.58 -1.49
N GLY A 113 -17.01 9.17 -0.21
CA GLY A 113 -18.04 8.29 0.34
C GLY A 113 -17.74 6.79 0.24
N ALA A 114 -16.70 6.39 -0.48
CA ALA A 114 -16.27 4.99 -0.53
C ALA A 114 -15.81 4.49 0.85
N THR A 115 -15.90 3.17 1.06
CA THR A 115 -15.47 2.51 2.30
C THR A 115 -14.34 1.55 2.00
N GLY A 116 -13.54 1.21 3.02
CA GLY A 116 -12.48 0.23 2.82
C GLY A 116 -11.90 -0.35 4.10
N SER A 117 -10.89 -1.18 3.90
CA SER A 117 -10.09 -1.75 4.98
C SER A 117 -8.61 -1.78 4.61
N ILE A 118 -7.76 -1.66 5.65
CA ILE A 118 -6.30 -1.72 5.57
C ILE A 118 -5.81 -2.76 6.58
N GLU A 119 -4.76 -3.50 6.20
CA GLU A 119 -3.96 -4.31 7.13
C GLU A 119 -2.47 -4.07 6.86
N GLY A 120 -1.70 -3.87 7.93
CA GLY A 120 -0.24 -3.98 7.99
C GLY A 120 0.13 -5.10 8.97
N ASN A 121 0.87 -6.13 8.53
CA ASN A 121 1.14 -7.32 9.34
C ASN A 121 2.52 -7.89 8.99
N TRP A 122 3.49 -7.72 9.87
CA TRP A 122 4.86 -8.19 9.63
C TRP A 122 5.20 -9.55 10.25
N ILE A 123 4.17 -10.25 10.79
CA ILE A 123 4.27 -11.61 11.31
C ILE A 123 3.39 -12.60 10.53
N ALA A 124 2.97 -12.25 9.33
CA ALA A 124 2.13 -13.09 8.46
C ALA A 124 2.94 -14.24 7.86
N THR A 125 3.20 -15.26 8.64
CA THR A 125 4.05 -16.42 8.29
C THR A 125 3.72 -16.96 6.89
N GLY A 126 4.75 -17.02 6.04
CA GLY A 126 4.66 -17.49 4.66
C GLY A 126 4.51 -16.37 3.62
N ARG A 127 4.12 -15.15 4.01
CA ARG A 127 4.06 -13.99 3.11
C ARG A 127 5.40 -13.29 3.01
N LYS A 128 5.84 -12.98 1.79
CA LYS A 128 7.15 -12.35 1.55
C LYS A 128 7.03 -10.89 1.12
N MET A 129 5.99 -10.56 0.35
CA MET A 129 5.77 -9.23 -0.17
C MET A 129 4.30 -9.07 -0.60
N GLN A 130 3.37 -9.44 0.25
CA GLN A 130 1.95 -9.33 -0.06
C GLN A 130 1.48 -7.87 0.16
N HIS A 131 1.83 -6.98 -0.78
CA HIS A 131 1.25 -5.64 -0.87
C HIS A 131 0.18 -5.66 -1.96
N ASP A 132 -1.05 -5.96 -1.56
CA ASP A 132 -2.17 -6.20 -2.45
C ASP A 132 -3.24 -5.12 -2.29
N PHE A 133 -3.97 -4.84 -3.36
CA PHE A 133 -5.19 -4.05 -3.26
C PHE A 133 -6.30 -4.58 -4.18
N GLU A 134 -7.53 -4.27 -3.81
CA GLU A 134 -8.71 -4.40 -4.63
C GLU A 134 -9.52 -3.08 -4.57
N VAL A 135 -10.01 -2.63 -5.73
CA VAL A 135 -10.87 -1.44 -5.86
C VAL A 135 -12.16 -1.85 -6.55
N TYR A 136 -13.29 -1.50 -5.97
CA TYR A 136 -14.61 -1.83 -6.48
C TYR A 136 -15.39 -0.58 -6.88
N GLY A 137 -15.74 -0.48 -8.14
CA GLY A 137 -16.57 0.59 -8.68
C GLY A 137 -17.92 0.10 -9.20
N THR A 138 -18.74 1.03 -9.68
CA THR A 138 -20.07 0.72 -10.24
C THR A 138 -20.00 0.07 -11.62
N LYS A 139 -18.90 0.25 -12.35
CA LYS A 139 -18.72 -0.24 -13.74
C LYS A 139 -17.59 -1.27 -13.86
N GLY A 140 -16.73 -1.39 -12.87
CA GLY A 140 -15.59 -2.30 -12.93
C GLY A 140 -14.89 -2.45 -11.58
N ALA A 141 -13.91 -3.34 -11.55
CA ALA A 141 -13.06 -3.59 -10.39
C ALA A 141 -11.62 -3.81 -10.85
N LEU A 142 -10.67 -3.49 -9.96
CA LEU A 142 -9.26 -3.78 -10.11
C LEU A 142 -8.78 -4.65 -8.96
N ALA A 143 -7.83 -5.55 -9.23
CA ALA A 143 -7.10 -6.31 -8.23
C ALA A 143 -5.62 -6.39 -8.62
N PHE A 144 -4.74 -6.23 -7.63
CA PHE A 144 -3.30 -6.21 -7.82
C PHE A 144 -2.60 -6.94 -6.67
N SER A 145 -1.48 -7.58 -6.96
CA SER A 145 -0.58 -8.14 -5.96
C SER A 145 0.86 -7.80 -6.29
N GLN A 146 1.60 -7.29 -5.31
CA GLN A 146 3.03 -7.00 -5.44
C GLN A 146 3.87 -8.27 -5.61
N GLU A 147 3.41 -9.44 -5.16
CA GLU A 147 4.07 -10.73 -5.43
C GLU A 147 4.04 -11.08 -6.94
N HIS A 148 3.14 -10.44 -7.72
CA HIS A 148 3.01 -10.54 -9.17
C HIS A 148 2.91 -9.15 -9.82
N PHE A 149 3.77 -8.23 -9.43
CA PHE A 149 3.63 -6.78 -9.65
C PHE A 149 3.75 -6.29 -11.09
N ASN A 150 4.00 -7.16 -12.06
CA ASN A 150 3.89 -6.85 -13.49
C ASN A 150 2.49 -7.16 -14.07
N VAL A 151 1.51 -7.43 -13.21
CA VAL A 151 0.16 -7.83 -13.61
C VAL A 151 -0.89 -7.01 -12.87
N LEU A 152 -1.86 -6.47 -13.61
CA LEU A 152 -3.09 -5.90 -13.07
C LEU A 152 -4.28 -6.74 -13.53
N HIS A 153 -5.22 -7.01 -12.64
CA HIS A 153 -6.47 -7.67 -12.98
C HIS A 153 -7.60 -6.63 -13.06
N TYR A 154 -8.34 -6.66 -14.15
CA TYR A 154 -9.46 -5.76 -14.41
C TYR A 154 -10.75 -6.52 -14.73
N PHE A 155 -11.82 -6.17 -14.05
CA PHE A 155 -13.18 -6.64 -14.34
C PHE A 155 -14.03 -5.50 -14.88
N SER A 156 -14.85 -5.77 -15.92
CA SER A 156 -15.81 -4.82 -16.49
C SER A 156 -17.24 -5.35 -16.44
N THR A 157 -18.16 -4.52 -15.97
CA THR A 157 -19.60 -4.84 -16.03
C THR A 157 -20.18 -4.78 -17.44
N ALA A 158 -19.47 -4.14 -18.39
CA ALA A 158 -19.88 -4.03 -19.79
C ALA A 158 -19.65 -5.34 -20.58
N ASP A 159 -18.85 -6.26 -20.04
CA ASP A 159 -18.63 -7.55 -20.69
C ASP A 159 -19.93 -8.37 -20.72
N ALA A 160 -20.15 -9.11 -21.79
CA ALA A 160 -21.36 -9.93 -21.98
C ALA A 160 -21.51 -10.94 -20.83
N LYS A 161 -22.74 -11.13 -20.35
CA LYS A 161 -23.06 -12.13 -19.33
C LYS A 161 -22.53 -13.51 -19.75
N GLY A 162 -21.90 -14.24 -18.82
CA GLY A 162 -21.24 -15.51 -19.08
C GLY A 162 -19.80 -15.41 -19.63
N ARG A 163 -19.34 -14.18 -19.93
CA ARG A 163 -17.94 -13.88 -20.27
C ARG A 163 -17.27 -12.91 -19.28
N GLN A 164 -18.00 -12.53 -18.24
CA GLN A 164 -17.49 -11.67 -17.19
C GLN A 164 -16.47 -12.43 -16.35
N GLY A 165 -15.34 -11.78 -16.06
CA GLY A 165 -14.25 -12.29 -15.24
C GLY A 165 -13.13 -11.27 -15.17
N PHE A 166 -12.21 -11.45 -14.21
CA PHE A 166 -11.04 -10.62 -14.18
C PHE A 166 -10.13 -10.93 -15.37
N ARG A 167 -9.89 -9.92 -16.20
CA ARG A 167 -8.88 -9.96 -17.27
C ARG A 167 -7.52 -9.68 -16.68
N ARG A 168 -6.54 -10.45 -17.09
CA ARG A 168 -5.14 -10.22 -16.77
C ARG A 168 -4.56 -9.22 -17.77
N ILE A 169 -3.99 -8.11 -17.27
CA ILE A 169 -3.26 -7.10 -18.02
C ILE A 169 -1.81 -7.21 -17.61
N GLU A 170 -0.92 -7.47 -18.54
CA GLU A 170 0.51 -7.57 -18.31
C GLU A 170 1.19 -6.23 -18.58
N ALA A 171 2.13 -5.84 -17.71
CA ALA A 171 2.93 -4.65 -17.87
C ALA A 171 3.76 -4.70 -19.16
N GLY A 172 3.83 -3.60 -19.86
CA GLY A 172 4.60 -3.44 -21.07
C GLY A 172 4.89 -1.98 -21.38
N PRO A 173 5.59 -1.68 -22.49
CA PRO A 173 6.02 -0.33 -22.85
C PRO A 173 4.89 0.71 -22.97
N ASP A 174 3.65 0.27 -23.22
CA ASP A 174 2.48 1.14 -23.29
C ASP A 174 1.98 1.63 -21.91
N HIS A 175 2.49 1.04 -20.82
CA HIS A 175 2.18 1.43 -19.45
C HIS A 175 3.31 2.31 -18.89
N ALA A 176 3.16 3.63 -18.95
CA ALA A 176 4.17 4.56 -18.43
C ALA A 176 4.45 4.34 -16.93
N PRO A 177 5.69 4.43 -16.46
CA PRO A 177 6.93 4.67 -17.22
C PRO A 177 7.68 3.40 -17.69
N TYR A 178 7.03 2.23 -17.73
CA TYR A 178 7.66 0.92 -18.03
C TYR A 178 8.61 0.99 -19.23
N GLY A 179 8.20 1.58 -20.36
CA GLY A 179 9.00 1.63 -21.59
C GLY A 179 10.30 2.44 -21.50
N GLN A 180 10.47 3.24 -20.45
CA GLN A 180 11.72 3.98 -20.19
C GLN A 180 12.77 3.08 -19.48
N PHE A 181 12.34 2.00 -18.86
CA PHE A 181 13.17 1.10 -18.05
C PHE A 181 13.28 -0.30 -18.65
N CYS A 182 12.27 -0.70 -19.45
CA CYS A 182 12.25 -2.00 -20.10
C CYS A 182 11.66 -1.89 -21.50
N VAL A 183 12.43 -2.33 -22.50
CA VAL A 183 12.18 -2.06 -23.94
C VAL A 183 11.04 -2.87 -24.55
N ALA A 184 10.62 -3.98 -23.92
CA ALA A 184 9.63 -4.89 -24.50
C ALA A 184 8.73 -5.52 -23.43
N ALA A 185 7.50 -5.82 -23.83
CA ALA A 185 6.56 -6.60 -23.02
C ALA A 185 7.14 -8.01 -22.72
N GLY A 186 6.81 -8.54 -21.54
CA GLY A 186 7.25 -9.87 -21.11
C GLY A 186 8.67 -9.96 -20.56
N HIS A 187 9.49 -8.89 -20.69
CA HIS A 187 10.83 -8.84 -20.06
C HIS A 187 10.76 -8.54 -18.56
N GLN A 188 9.66 -7.94 -18.12
CA GLN A 188 9.34 -7.57 -16.74
C GLN A 188 10.33 -6.56 -16.13
N ILE A 189 9.84 -5.77 -15.19
CA ILE A 189 10.63 -4.95 -14.29
C ILE A 189 10.69 -5.60 -12.92
N GLY A 190 11.75 -5.31 -12.13
CA GLY A 190 11.96 -5.85 -10.80
C GLY A 190 11.81 -4.80 -9.70
N PHE A 191 11.90 -5.24 -8.43
CA PHE A 191 11.78 -4.35 -7.27
C PHE A 191 12.79 -3.18 -7.29
N ASN A 192 14.01 -3.44 -7.78
CA ASN A 192 15.03 -2.38 -7.88
C ASN A 192 14.68 -1.34 -8.95
N ASP A 193 13.95 -1.73 -10.00
CA ASP A 193 13.51 -0.79 -11.03
C ASP A 193 12.50 0.22 -10.47
N LEU A 194 11.66 -0.17 -9.50
CA LEU A 194 10.75 0.77 -8.82
C LEU A 194 11.52 1.90 -8.11
N LYS A 195 12.67 1.59 -7.51
CA LYS A 195 13.54 2.59 -6.89
C LYS A 195 14.20 3.49 -7.94
N ALA A 196 14.60 2.91 -9.07
CA ALA A 196 15.14 3.68 -10.19
C ALA A 196 14.08 4.63 -10.78
N ILE A 197 12.84 4.18 -10.91
CA ILE A 197 11.70 5.00 -11.35
C ILE A 197 11.44 6.13 -10.35
N GLU A 198 11.42 5.85 -9.04
CA GLU A 198 11.25 6.87 -7.99
C GLU A 198 12.34 7.93 -8.07
N VAL A 199 13.61 7.51 -8.16
CA VAL A 199 14.75 8.43 -8.28
C VAL A 199 14.70 9.24 -9.57
N ALA A 200 14.35 8.64 -10.71
CA ALA A 200 14.18 9.34 -11.97
C ALA A 200 13.07 10.41 -11.87
N GLY A 201 11.95 10.09 -11.24
CA GLY A 201 10.88 11.06 -10.96
C GLY A 201 11.35 12.22 -10.09
N PHE A 202 12.13 11.94 -9.05
CA PHE A 202 12.70 12.97 -8.17
C PHE A 202 13.71 13.87 -8.92
N VAL A 203 14.61 13.30 -9.71
CA VAL A 203 15.57 14.06 -10.53
C VAL A 203 14.86 14.95 -11.55
N ASN A 204 13.82 14.43 -12.22
CA ASN A 204 12.99 15.21 -13.14
C ASN A 204 12.27 16.36 -12.45
N ALA A 205 11.80 16.17 -11.22
CA ALA A 205 11.18 17.23 -10.44
C ALA A 205 12.22 18.33 -10.08
N ILE A 206 13.44 17.96 -9.68
CA ILE A 206 14.53 18.92 -9.42
C ILE A 206 14.85 19.72 -10.68
N ALA A 207 14.88 19.08 -11.85
CA ALA A 207 15.14 19.72 -13.14
C ALA A 207 13.96 20.60 -13.65
N GLY A 208 12.81 20.59 -12.96
CA GLY A 208 11.60 21.31 -13.36
C GLY A 208 10.85 20.68 -14.55
N ASN A 209 11.17 19.45 -14.92
CA ASN A 209 10.56 18.74 -16.05
C ASN A 209 9.24 18.05 -15.70
N ALA A 210 8.98 17.81 -14.41
CA ALA A 210 7.78 17.14 -13.92
C ALA A 210 7.47 17.61 -12.48
N PRO A 211 6.21 17.49 -12.01
CA PRO A 211 5.89 17.69 -10.60
C PRO A 211 6.54 16.61 -9.74
N GLU A 212 6.78 16.90 -8.47
CA GLU A 212 7.28 15.93 -7.50
C GLU A 212 6.29 14.75 -7.33
N PRO A 213 6.74 13.50 -7.46
CA PRO A 213 5.85 12.35 -7.44
C PRO A 213 5.23 12.11 -6.05
N PHE A 214 6.01 12.33 -4.99
CA PHE A 214 5.57 12.16 -3.60
C PHE A 214 6.39 13.04 -2.65
N ASN A 215 5.78 14.08 -2.10
CA ASN A 215 6.45 15.08 -1.27
C ASN A 215 6.30 14.84 0.24
N PHE A 216 7.02 15.63 1.06
CA PHE A 216 6.95 15.54 2.52
C PHE A 216 5.56 15.82 3.09
N ARG A 217 4.74 16.65 2.44
CA ARG A 217 3.35 16.88 2.86
C ARG A 217 2.52 15.60 2.74
N LYS A 218 2.67 14.85 1.66
CA LYS A 218 2.05 13.53 1.49
C LYS A 218 2.52 12.55 2.56
N GLY A 219 3.85 12.51 2.81
CA GLY A 219 4.41 11.70 3.89
C GLY A 219 3.83 12.06 5.26
N TYR A 220 3.68 13.35 5.56
CA TYR A 220 3.04 13.82 6.79
C TYR A 220 1.56 13.37 6.89
N CYS A 221 0.79 13.43 5.81
CA CYS A 221 -0.60 12.95 5.80
C CYS A 221 -0.67 11.46 6.15
N ILE A 222 0.22 10.64 5.59
CA ILE A 222 0.27 9.20 5.91
C ILE A 222 0.67 8.97 7.37
N GLN A 223 1.66 9.72 7.89
CA GLN A 223 2.03 9.63 9.30
C GLN A 223 0.85 10.00 10.22
N LYS A 224 0.12 11.04 9.88
CA LYS A 224 -1.09 11.45 10.62
C LYS A 224 -2.16 10.35 10.61
N LEU A 225 -2.36 9.66 9.46
CA LEU A 225 -3.25 8.50 9.36
C LEU A 225 -2.82 7.37 10.31
N VAL A 226 -1.53 7.02 10.33
CA VAL A 226 -0.98 5.99 11.22
C VAL A 226 -1.28 6.35 12.69
N GLU A 227 -0.96 7.56 13.12
CA GLU A 227 -1.20 8.04 14.49
C GLU A 227 -2.69 8.04 14.85
N THR A 228 -3.55 8.44 13.90
CA THR A 228 -5.01 8.45 14.11
C THR A 228 -5.55 7.02 14.24
N ILE A 229 -5.07 6.07 13.44
CA ILE A 229 -5.44 4.65 13.54
C ILE A 229 -5.00 4.07 14.88
N GLN A 230 -3.77 4.33 15.31
CA GLN A 230 -3.26 3.88 16.61
C GLN A 230 -4.08 4.48 17.77
N THR A 231 -4.44 5.75 17.67
CA THR A 231 -5.30 6.41 18.66
C THR A 231 -6.71 5.82 18.67
N SER A 232 -7.29 5.61 17.49
CA SER A 232 -8.59 4.95 17.33
C SER A 232 -8.60 3.54 17.95
N SER A 233 -7.52 2.79 17.78
CA SER A 233 -7.35 1.46 18.38
C SER A 233 -7.36 1.54 19.93
N ARG A 234 -6.62 2.50 20.52
CA ARG A 234 -6.60 2.70 21.97
C ARG A 234 -7.95 3.15 22.53
N GLU A 235 -8.63 4.04 21.81
CA GLU A 235 -9.91 4.63 22.23
C GLU A 235 -11.14 3.80 21.82
N GLN A 236 -10.96 2.76 21.03
CA GLN A 236 -12.00 1.85 20.53
C GLN A 236 -13.18 2.58 19.87
N LYS A 237 -12.88 3.61 19.05
CA LYS A 237 -13.89 4.42 18.37
C LYS A 237 -13.42 4.92 17.01
N TRP A 238 -14.39 5.30 16.15
CA TRP A 238 -14.12 6.02 14.92
C TRP A 238 -13.57 7.43 15.20
N LEU A 239 -12.51 7.79 14.47
CA LEU A 239 -11.91 9.13 14.52
C LEU A 239 -11.90 9.77 13.14
N ASP A 240 -12.08 11.09 13.10
CA ASP A 240 -11.81 11.90 11.92
C ASP A 240 -10.30 12.12 11.76
N VAL A 241 -9.81 12.23 10.51
CA VAL A 241 -8.39 12.39 10.16
C VAL A 241 -8.03 13.86 9.95
#